data_49b5237c2c10925820982e62bbcf13e2
#
_entry.id   49b5237c2c10925820982e62bbcf13e2
#
_cell.length_a   1.000
_cell.length_b   1.000
_cell.length_c   1.000
_cell.angle_alpha   90.00
_cell.angle_beta   90.00
_cell.angle_gamma   90.00
#
_symmetry.space_group_name_H-M   'P 1'
#
loop_
_entity.id
_entity.type
_entity.pdbx_description
1 polymer ?
#
loop_
_entity_poly.entity_id
_entity_poly.type
_entity_poly.pdbx_seq_one_letter_code
_entity_poly.pdbx_strand_id
1 'polypeptide(L)'
;MLFRSRRFLRENPNVEVLFREKMPAMQMALLERRELDAGIWRMATEPPAGFTSLRLHESAFLVAMPEEHHLSSFSTVPLEALRDEYFVTMPPVYTDWDFLQRVCQQVGFSPVVIREVNEPQTVLAMVSMGIGITLIADSYAQMNWPGVIFRPLKERIPADLYIVYETQQVTPALVKLLAALAQ
;
A
#
# COMPACT_ATOMS: atom_id res chain seq x y z
N MET A 1 6.95 -8.36 -8.94
CA MET A 1 6.55 -9.42 -8.00
C MET A 1 5.97 -10.66 -8.69
N LEU A 2 4.94 -10.59 -9.50
CA LEU A 2 4.28 -11.74 -10.15
C LEU A 2 5.21 -12.70 -10.90
N PHE A 3 6.21 -12.20 -11.62
CA PHE A 3 7.16 -13.03 -12.36
C PHE A 3 8.07 -13.86 -11.44
N ARG A 4 8.49 -13.31 -10.30
CA ARG A 4 9.34 -13.99 -9.32
C ARG A 4 8.60 -15.13 -8.62
N SER A 5 7.35 -14.88 -8.20
CA SER A 5 6.50 -15.91 -7.60
C SER A 5 6.20 -17.06 -8.58
N ARG A 6 5.95 -16.73 -9.87
CA ARG A 6 5.71 -17.74 -10.91
C ARG A 6 6.92 -18.60 -11.17
N ARG A 7 8.11 -18.02 -11.16
CA ARG A 7 9.38 -18.77 -11.30
C ARG A 7 9.57 -19.71 -10.12
N PHE A 8 9.36 -19.20 -8.89
CA PHE A 8 9.46 -20.00 -7.66
C PHE A 8 8.55 -21.23 -7.69
N LEU A 9 7.28 -21.09 -8.03
CA LEU A 9 6.32 -22.19 -8.11
C LEU A 9 6.74 -23.26 -9.12
N ARG A 10 7.28 -22.85 -10.27
CA ARG A 10 7.77 -23.77 -11.30
C ARG A 10 9.00 -24.54 -10.86
N GLU A 11 9.92 -23.89 -10.15
CA GLU A 11 11.18 -24.47 -9.68
C GLU A 11 11.02 -25.32 -8.41
N ASN A 12 9.88 -25.20 -7.70
CA ASN A 12 9.58 -25.91 -6.45
C ASN A 12 8.21 -26.59 -6.50
N PRO A 13 8.00 -27.61 -7.35
CA PRO A 13 6.67 -28.23 -7.55
C PRO A 13 6.13 -28.96 -6.31
N ASN A 14 6.99 -29.26 -5.34
CA ASN A 14 6.61 -29.88 -4.07
C ASN A 14 6.24 -28.86 -2.97
N VAL A 15 6.25 -27.55 -3.27
CA VAL A 15 5.85 -26.50 -2.34
C VAL A 15 4.47 -26.00 -2.75
N GLU A 16 3.52 -26.21 -1.87
CA GLU A 16 2.18 -25.60 -2.02
C GLU A 16 2.20 -24.18 -1.46
N VAL A 17 1.74 -23.22 -2.25
CA VAL A 17 1.60 -21.81 -1.83
C VAL A 17 0.12 -21.45 -1.80
N LEU A 18 -0.42 -21.23 -0.61
CA LEU A 18 -1.80 -20.81 -0.39
C LEU A 18 -1.85 -19.29 -0.19
N PHE A 19 -2.56 -18.60 -1.07
CA PHE A 19 -2.78 -17.17 -0.95
C PHE A 19 -4.09 -16.90 -0.20
N ARG A 20 -4.02 -16.06 0.84
CA ARG A 20 -5.18 -15.63 1.62
C ARG A 20 -5.20 -14.11 1.68
N GLU A 21 -6.27 -13.50 1.22
CA GLU A 21 -6.48 -12.07 1.36
C GLU A 21 -6.95 -11.75 2.78
N LYS A 22 -6.17 -10.94 3.49
CA LYS A 22 -6.44 -10.47 4.85
C LYS A 22 -5.91 -9.05 5.05
N MET A 23 -6.58 -8.27 5.86
CA MET A 23 -6.10 -6.95 6.30
C MET A 23 -4.79 -7.06 7.09
N PRO A 24 -3.89 -6.06 7.04
CA PRO A 24 -2.58 -6.11 7.70
C PRO A 24 -2.62 -6.50 9.17
N ALA A 25 -3.52 -5.92 9.96
CA ALA A 25 -3.67 -6.26 11.38
C ALA A 25 -4.06 -7.74 11.59
N MET A 26 -4.89 -8.30 10.71
CA MET A 26 -5.24 -9.72 10.76
C MET A 26 -4.09 -10.61 10.29
N GLN A 27 -3.30 -10.17 9.30
CA GLN A 27 -2.09 -10.90 8.90
C GLN A 27 -1.11 -11.01 10.06
N MET A 28 -0.88 -9.93 10.82
CA MET A 28 -0.03 -9.97 12.03
C MET A 28 -0.54 -10.97 13.06
N ALA A 29 -1.82 -10.94 13.40
CA ALA A 29 -2.40 -11.88 14.36
C ALA A 29 -2.29 -13.34 13.90
N LEU A 30 -2.39 -13.61 12.59
CA LEU A 30 -2.22 -14.96 12.03
C LEU A 30 -0.74 -15.40 12.03
N LEU A 31 0.21 -14.50 11.80
CA LEU A 31 1.64 -14.76 11.94
C LEU A 31 1.99 -15.12 13.39
N GLU A 32 1.50 -14.35 14.37
CA GLU A 32 1.69 -14.62 15.80
C GLU A 32 1.14 -15.99 16.23
N ARG A 33 0.03 -16.43 15.62
CA ARG A 33 -0.59 -17.73 15.86
C ARG A 33 -0.02 -18.86 15.02
N ARG A 34 0.92 -18.57 14.11
CA ARG A 34 1.50 -19.53 13.16
C ARG A 34 0.49 -20.15 12.19
N GLU A 35 -0.55 -19.41 11.92
CA GLU A 35 -1.57 -19.78 10.92
C GLU A 35 -1.25 -19.21 9.53
N LEU A 36 -0.18 -18.40 9.45
CA LEU A 36 0.38 -17.81 8.25
C LEU A 36 1.90 -17.86 8.33
N ASP A 37 2.58 -18.33 7.28
CA ASP A 37 4.05 -18.37 7.21
C ASP A 37 4.66 -16.99 6.92
N ALA A 38 3.99 -16.19 6.09
CA ALA A 38 4.41 -14.83 5.74
C ALA A 38 3.21 -13.97 5.36
N GLY A 39 3.27 -12.69 5.67
CA GLY A 39 2.27 -11.70 5.27
C GLY A 39 2.87 -10.65 4.34
N ILE A 40 2.05 -10.06 3.48
CA ILE A 40 2.47 -9.03 2.53
C ILE A 40 1.59 -7.80 2.69
N TRP A 41 2.20 -6.67 3.09
CA TRP A 41 1.52 -5.38 3.18
C TRP A 41 2.50 -4.20 3.08
N ARG A 42 1.96 -2.99 2.98
CA ARG A 42 2.75 -1.76 3.03
C ARG A 42 3.05 -1.39 4.46
N MET A 43 4.30 -1.00 4.72
CA MET A 43 4.73 -0.56 6.05
C MET A 43 5.39 0.81 5.96
N ALA A 44 5.06 1.66 6.93
CA ALA A 44 5.76 2.93 7.17
C ALA A 44 6.84 2.82 8.25
N THR A 45 6.85 1.74 9.03
CA THR A 45 7.76 1.49 10.15
C THR A 45 8.26 0.05 10.09
N GLU A 46 9.32 -0.25 10.83
CA GLU A 46 9.79 -1.63 10.99
C GLU A 46 8.74 -2.53 11.64
N PRO A 47 8.78 -3.85 11.36
CA PRO A 47 7.88 -4.80 11.98
C PRO A 47 8.13 -4.88 13.50
N PRO A 48 7.18 -5.37 14.29
CA PRO A 48 7.35 -5.60 15.72
C PRO A 48 8.52 -6.55 16.02
N ALA A 49 9.01 -6.50 17.29
CA ALA A 49 10.04 -7.41 17.76
C ALA A 49 9.63 -8.87 17.54
N GLY A 50 10.55 -9.72 17.07
CA GLY A 50 10.30 -11.12 16.72
C GLY A 50 9.93 -11.34 15.26
N PHE A 51 9.70 -10.29 14.49
CA PHE A 51 9.40 -10.37 13.05
C PHE A 51 10.50 -9.72 12.22
N THR A 52 10.70 -10.25 11.02
CA THR A 52 11.63 -9.73 10.01
C THR A 52 10.83 -9.34 8.77
N SER A 53 11.26 -8.28 8.10
CA SER A 53 10.69 -7.84 6.83
C SER A 53 11.73 -7.85 5.72
N LEU A 54 11.28 -8.16 4.50
CA LEU A 54 12.03 -8.00 3.28
C LEU A 54 11.23 -7.10 2.33
N ARG A 55 11.84 -6.02 1.83
CA ARG A 55 11.20 -5.15 0.85
C ARG A 55 11.07 -5.86 -0.49
N LEU A 56 9.84 -6.03 -0.95
CA LEU A 56 9.51 -6.65 -2.23
C LEU A 56 9.47 -5.66 -3.38
N HIS A 57 9.01 -4.45 -3.09
CA HIS A 57 8.82 -3.41 -4.09
C HIS A 57 8.96 -2.02 -3.48
N GLU A 58 9.79 -1.20 -4.09
CA GLU A 58 9.88 0.21 -3.77
C GLU A 58 8.74 0.94 -4.46
N SER A 59 8.01 1.76 -3.72
CA SER A 59 6.80 2.44 -4.14
C SER A 59 6.65 3.76 -3.40
N ALA A 60 5.84 4.67 -3.94
CA ALA A 60 5.51 5.92 -3.29
C ALA A 60 4.01 6.19 -3.38
N PHE A 61 3.49 6.99 -2.45
CA PHE A 61 2.15 7.52 -2.58
C PHE A 61 2.11 8.62 -3.62
N LEU A 62 1.06 8.60 -4.43
CA LEU A 62 0.66 9.64 -5.36
C LEU A 62 -0.63 10.27 -4.86
N VAL A 63 -0.90 11.51 -5.24
CA VAL A 63 -2.25 12.06 -5.16
C VAL A 63 -3.01 11.67 -6.42
N ALA A 64 -4.19 11.06 -6.24
CA ALA A 64 -5.15 10.79 -7.30
C ALA A 64 -6.30 11.80 -7.18
N MET A 65 -6.64 12.45 -8.30
CA MET A 65 -7.64 13.50 -8.36
C MET A 65 -8.39 13.44 -9.70
N PRO A 66 -9.56 14.09 -9.84
CA PRO A 66 -10.22 14.24 -11.13
C PRO A 66 -9.28 14.92 -12.16
N GLU A 67 -9.39 14.57 -13.44
CA GLU A 67 -8.57 15.17 -14.50
C GLU A 67 -8.68 16.69 -14.57
N GLU A 68 -9.87 17.23 -14.29
CA GLU A 68 -10.17 18.68 -14.30
C GLU A 68 -9.87 19.38 -12.98
N HIS A 69 -9.27 18.68 -12.01
CA HIS A 69 -8.96 19.25 -10.70
C HIS A 69 -7.93 20.38 -10.84
N HIS A 70 -8.05 21.46 -10.05
CA HIS A 70 -7.13 22.60 -10.15
C HIS A 70 -5.66 22.24 -9.88
N LEU A 71 -5.40 21.21 -9.05
CA LEU A 71 -4.06 20.70 -8.80
C LEU A 71 -3.51 19.82 -9.94
N SER A 72 -4.32 19.46 -10.93
CA SER A 72 -3.90 18.59 -12.04
C SER A 72 -2.80 19.22 -12.93
N SER A 73 -2.72 20.55 -12.94
CA SER A 73 -1.70 21.33 -13.67
C SER A 73 -0.29 21.22 -13.05
N PHE A 74 -0.18 20.78 -11.80
CA PHE A 74 1.14 20.58 -11.18
C PHE A 74 1.79 19.30 -11.73
N SER A 75 3.07 19.38 -12.04
CA SER A 75 3.89 18.18 -12.34
C SER A 75 4.18 17.36 -11.09
N THR A 76 4.37 18.05 -9.95
CA THR A 76 4.47 17.50 -8.60
C THR A 76 3.65 18.37 -7.65
N VAL A 77 2.84 17.77 -6.81
CA VAL A 77 1.92 18.48 -5.91
C VAL A 77 2.60 18.65 -4.54
N PRO A 78 2.79 19.89 -4.04
CA PRO A 78 3.23 20.09 -2.67
C PRO A 78 2.17 19.55 -1.69
N LEU A 79 2.61 18.90 -0.62
CA LEU A 79 1.68 18.31 0.35
C LEU A 79 0.78 19.36 1.01
N GLU A 80 1.28 20.58 1.24
CA GLU A 80 0.52 21.71 1.77
C GLU A 80 -0.64 22.14 0.88
N ALA A 81 -0.53 21.92 -0.44
CA ALA A 81 -1.59 22.25 -1.39
C ALA A 81 -2.85 21.37 -1.22
N LEU A 82 -2.74 20.28 -0.47
CA LEU A 82 -3.86 19.38 -0.16
C LEU A 82 -4.67 19.82 1.06
N ARG A 83 -4.30 20.92 1.74
CA ARG A 83 -4.86 21.38 3.02
C ARG A 83 -6.37 21.59 2.98
N ASP A 84 -6.86 22.21 1.91
CA ASP A 84 -8.25 22.61 1.77
C ASP A 84 -9.07 21.61 0.94
N GLU A 85 -8.48 20.42 0.66
CA GLU A 85 -9.11 19.40 -0.16
C GLU A 85 -9.95 18.42 0.66
N TYR A 86 -11.00 17.91 0.03
CA TYR A 86 -11.79 16.81 0.57
C TYR A 86 -11.18 15.47 0.16
N PHE A 87 -11.09 14.55 1.12
CA PHE A 87 -10.52 13.23 0.89
C PHE A 87 -11.57 12.14 0.85
N VAL A 88 -11.33 11.18 -0.06
CA VAL A 88 -11.95 9.86 -0.06
C VAL A 88 -10.85 8.86 0.30
N THR A 89 -11.08 7.97 1.25
CA THR A 89 -10.05 7.04 1.74
C THR A 89 -10.64 5.70 2.17
N MET A 90 -9.76 4.77 2.51
CA MET A 90 -10.15 3.54 3.20
C MET A 90 -10.28 3.79 4.71
N PRO A 91 -11.09 2.98 5.45
CA PRO A 91 -11.26 3.12 6.89
C PRO A 91 -9.97 2.99 7.70
N PRO A 92 -9.95 3.44 8.97
CA PRO A 92 -8.78 3.39 9.86
C PRO A 92 -8.18 1.99 10.10
N VAL A 93 -8.92 0.93 9.85
CA VAL A 93 -8.41 -0.46 9.93
C VAL A 93 -7.36 -0.80 8.87
N TYR A 94 -7.24 0.03 7.85
CA TYR A 94 -6.19 -0.05 6.85
C TYR A 94 -5.04 0.90 7.21
N THR A 95 -3.82 0.47 6.97
CA THR A 95 -2.60 1.26 7.26
C THR A 95 -2.56 2.61 6.55
N ASP A 96 -3.30 2.76 5.45
CA ASP A 96 -3.32 3.96 4.63
C ASP A 96 -3.99 5.16 5.35
N TRP A 97 -4.93 4.92 6.27
CA TRP A 97 -5.56 5.98 7.05
C TRP A 97 -4.61 6.67 8.03
N ASP A 98 -3.98 5.90 8.91
CA ASP A 98 -3.02 6.44 9.87
C ASP A 98 -1.85 7.13 9.17
N PHE A 99 -1.55 6.63 7.99
CA PHE A 99 -0.54 7.17 7.12
C PHE A 99 -0.95 8.55 6.58
N LEU A 100 -2.16 8.70 6.01
CA LEU A 100 -2.70 9.96 5.53
C LEU A 100 -2.70 11.02 6.65
N GLN A 101 -3.19 10.67 7.84
CA GLN A 101 -3.23 11.56 9.00
C GLN A 101 -1.83 12.05 9.37
N ARG A 102 -0.87 11.14 9.54
CA ARG A 102 0.51 11.48 9.92
C ARG A 102 1.19 12.38 8.90
N VAL A 103 1.02 12.09 7.62
CA VAL A 103 1.62 12.85 6.53
C VAL A 103 1.08 14.27 6.50
N CYS A 104 -0.22 14.46 6.58
CA CYS A 104 -0.84 15.79 6.62
C CYS A 104 -0.45 16.56 7.88
N GLN A 105 -0.36 15.89 9.04
CA GLN A 105 0.08 16.52 10.29
C GLN A 105 1.52 17.04 10.23
N GLN A 106 2.41 16.39 9.47
CA GLN A 106 3.80 16.86 9.28
C GLN A 106 3.87 18.26 8.66
N VAL A 107 2.86 18.63 7.85
CA VAL A 107 2.74 19.96 7.22
C VAL A 107 1.65 20.81 7.86
N GLY A 108 1.23 20.44 9.08
CA GLY A 108 0.41 21.27 9.95
C GLY A 108 -1.07 21.33 9.58
N PHE A 109 -1.64 20.26 9.01
CA PHE A 109 -3.09 20.15 8.85
C PHE A 109 -3.61 18.73 9.08
N SER A 110 -4.92 18.60 9.28
CA SER A 110 -5.63 17.32 9.32
C SER A 110 -6.50 17.19 8.08
N PRO A 111 -6.46 16.04 7.36
CA PRO A 111 -7.27 15.88 6.16
C PRO A 111 -8.76 15.83 6.50
N VAL A 112 -9.58 16.48 5.68
CA VAL A 112 -11.04 16.43 5.79
C VAL A 112 -11.55 15.25 5.00
N VAL A 113 -11.80 14.13 5.68
CA VAL A 113 -12.32 12.92 5.04
C VAL A 113 -13.84 12.97 4.99
N ILE A 114 -14.38 12.94 3.78
CA ILE A 114 -15.83 13.02 3.54
C ILE A 114 -16.46 11.67 3.17
N ARG A 115 -15.66 10.71 2.78
CA ARG A 115 -16.11 9.33 2.49
C ARG A 115 -15.03 8.31 2.83
N GLU A 116 -15.48 7.20 3.40
CA GLU A 116 -14.67 6.02 3.67
C GLU A 116 -15.26 4.81 2.94
N VAL A 117 -14.44 4.08 2.20
CA VAL A 117 -14.85 2.89 1.44
C VAL A 117 -13.77 1.81 1.53
N ASN A 118 -14.16 0.55 1.48
CA ASN A 118 -13.28 -0.57 1.79
C ASN A 118 -12.33 -0.97 0.64
N GLU A 119 -12.63 -0.57 -0.59
CA GLU A 119 -11.92 -1.03 -1.77
C GLU A 119 -11.24 0.13 -2.50
N PRO A 120 -9.94 0.02 -2.85
CA PRO A 120 -9.23 1.06 -3.58
C PRO A 120 -9.90 1.44 -4.92
N GLN A 121 -10.51 0.47 -5.60
CA GLN A 121 -11.23 0.72 -6.84
C GLN A 121 -12.46 1.62 -6.61
N THR A 122 -13.14 1.44 -5.49
CA THR A 122 -14.28 2.29 -5.11
C THR A 122 -13.80 3.69 -4.74
N VAL A 123 -12.63 3.81 -4.07
CA VAL A 123 -11.99 5.12 -3.84
C VAL A 123 -11.76 5.84 -5.18
N LEU A 124 -11.11 5.17 -6.14
CA LEU A 124 -10.83 5.77 -7.46
C LEU A 124 -12.09 6.10 -8.25
N ALA A 125 -13.15 5.29 -8.15
CA ALA A 125 -14.45 5.60 -8.75
C ALA A 125 -15.04 6.88 -8.16
N MET A 126 -14.97 7.09 -6.84
CA MET A 126 -15.42 8.32 -6.19
C MET A 126 -14.58 9.53 -6.57
N VAL A 127 -13.26 9.34 -6.71
CA VAL A 127 -12.36 10.39 -7.23
C VAL A 127 -12.75 10.78 -8.64
N SER A 128 -13.00 9.82 -9.54
CA SER A 128 -13.42 10.12 -10.93
C SER A 128 -14.76 10.87 -11.02
N MET A 129 -15.61 10.73 -10.00
CA MET A 129 -16.89 11.47 -9.87
C MET A 129 -16.71 12.88 -9.30
N GLY A 130 -15.49 13.30 -8.95
CA GLY A 130 -15.21 14.61 -8.38
C GLY A 130 -15.64 14.75 -6.90
N ILE A 131 -15.87 13.65 -6.18
CA ILE A 131 -16.28 13.68 -4.77
C ILE A 131 -15.14 14.17 -3.87
N GLY A 132 -13.89 13.86 -4.22
CA GLY A 132 -12.71 14.28 -3.50
C GLY A 132 -11.44 13.73 -4.12
N ILE A 133 -10.31 13.92 -3.45
CA ILE A 133 -9.00 13.37 -3.83
C ILE A 133 -8.59 12.22 -2.91
N THR A 134 -7.52 11.51 -3.26
CA THR A 134 -6.94 10.49 -2.36
C THR A 134 -5.43 10.43 -2.47
N LEU A 135 -4.75 9.95 -1.43
CA LEU A 135 -3.38 9.45 -1.50
C LEU A 135 -3.44 7.93 -1.70
N ILE A 136 -2.80 7.46 -2.76
CA ILE A 136 -2.82 6.05 -3.13
C ILE A 136 -1.45 5.62 -3.68
N ALA A 137 -1.09 4.37 -3.51
CA ALA A 137 0.20 3.88 -3.99
C ALA A 137 0.32 3.92 -5.52
N ASP A 138 1.52 4.22 -6.02
CA ASP A 138 1.84 4.36 -7.45
C ASP A 138 1.46 3.15 -8.32
N SER A 139 1.38 1.95 -7.74
CA SER A 139 0.93 0.75 -8.43
C SER A 139 -0.49 0.87 -9.00
N TYR A 140 -1.34 1.71 -8.41
CA TYR A 140 -2.70 1.95 -8.92
C TYR A 140 -2.72 2.88 -10.14
N ALA A 141 -1.70 3.74 -10.32
CA ALA A 141 -1.60 4.59 -11.50
C ALA A 141 -1.43 3.78 -12.81
N GLN A 142 -0.88 2.56 -12.71
CA GLN A 142 -0.72 1.66 -13.86
C GLN A 142 -2.05 1.09 -14.39
N MET A 143 -3.13 1.22 -13.62
CA MET A 143 -4.45 0.72 -14.01
C MET A 143 -5.20 1.65 -14.99
N ASN A 144 -4.63 2.85 -15.29
CA ASN A 144 -5.21 3.83 -16.21
C ASN A 144 -6.71 4.07 -15.94
N TRP A 145 -7.03 4.55 -14.74
CA TRP A 145 -8.41 4.74 -14.31
C TRP A 145 -9.05 5.94 -15.05
N PRO A 146 -10.14 5.73 -15.81
CA PRO A 146 -10.78 6.82 -16.57
C PRO A 146 -11.23 7.97 -15.67
N GLY A 147 -10.96 9.20 -16.07
CA GLY A 147 -11.35 10.41 -15.34
C GLY A 147 -10.50 10.72 -14.10
N VAL A 148 -9.41 9.93 -13.86
CA VAL A 148 -8.49 10.15 -12.73
C VAL A 148 -7.09 10.40 -13.24
N ILE A 149 -6.49 11.49 -12.75
CA ILE A 149 -5.08 11.79 -12.96
C ILE A 149 -4.29 11.52 -11.66
N PHE A 150 -3.10 10.98 -11.83
CA PHE A 150 -2.17 10.72 -10.73
C PHE A 150 -0.99 11.68 -10.82
N ARG A 151 -0.65 12.32 -9.70
CA ARG A 151 0.52 13.20 -9.60
C ARG A 151 1.40 12.79 -8.45
N PRO A 152 2.72 12.78 -8.63
CA PRO A 152 3.65 12.60 -7.51
C PRO A 152 3.54 13.78 -6.55
N LEU A 153 3.74 13.49 -5.27
CA LEU A 153 3.95 14.51 -4.26
C LEU A 153 5.37 15.07 -4.39
N LYS A 154 5.55 16.35 -4.08
CA LYS A 154 6.87 16.98 -4.03
C LYS A 154 7.73 16.31 -2.96
N GLU A 155 7.14 16.03 -1.80
CA GLU A 155 7.69 15.21 -0.74
C GLU A 155 7.44 13.73 -1.06
N ARG A 156 8.53 12.99 -1.34
CA ARG A 156 8.38 11.56 -1.59
C ARG A 156 7.92 10.84 -0.33
N ILE A 157 6.75 10.26 -0.39
CA ILE A 157 6.15 9.53 0.72
C ILE A 157 6.21 8.03 0.40
N PRO A 158 7.01 7.22 1.13
CA PRO A 158 7.16 5.81 0.86
C PRO A 158 5.85 5.03 0.99
N ALA A 159 5.59 4.14 0.04
CA ALA A 159 4.49 3.17 0.05
C ALA A 159 5.02 1.76 -0.23
N ASP A 160 6.22 1.48 0.25
CA ASP A 160 6.95 0.26 -0.04
C ASP A 160 6.18 -0.99 0.40
N LEU A 161 6.22 -2.02 -0.42
CA LEU A 161 5.59 -3.30 -0.14
C LEU A 161 6.61 -4.25 0.46
N TYR A 162 6.26 -4.86 1.59
CA TYR A 162 7.11 -5.80 2.31
C TYR A 162 6.45 -7.17 2.44
N ILE A 163 7.29 -8.21 2.50
CA ILE A 163 6.92 -9.49 3.09
C ILE A 163 7.45 -9.55 4.51
N VAL A 164 6.60 -9.95 5.45
CA VAL A 164 6.89 -10.02 6.88
C VAL A 164 6.69 -11.45 7.35
N TYR A 165 7.59 -11.93 8.19
CA TYR A 165 7.57 -13.30 8.71
C TYR A 165 8.22 -13.37 10.11
N GLU A 166 7.91 -14.41 10.87
CA GLU A 166 8.51 -14.63 12.20
C GLU A 166 9.98 -14.99 12.06
N THR A 167 10.87 -14.25 12.77
CA THR A 167 12.32 -14.36 12.61
C THR A 167 12.87 -15.75 12.95
N GLN A 168 12.33 -16.40 13.97
CA GLN A 168 12.84 -17.67 14.50
C GLN A 168 12.19 -18.91 13.87
N GLN A 169 11.17 -18.73 13.03
CA GLN A 169 10.39 -19.85 12.47
C GLN A 169 10.29 -19.81 10.95
N VAL A 170 11.43 -19.77 10.32
CA VAL A 170 11.52 -19.75 8.86
C VAL A 170 11.60 -21.18 8.34
N THR A 171 10.55 -21.68 7.72
CA THR A 171 10.54 -23.02 7.10
C THR A 171 11.48 -23.07 5.91
N PRO A 172 12.03 -24.27 5.52
CA PRO A 172 12.85 -24.39 4.32
C PRO A 172 12.16 -23.91 3.04
N ALA A 173 10.84 -24.06 2.96
CA ALA A 173 10.04 -23.55 1.83
C ALA A 173 10.02 -22.03 1.82
N LEU A 174 9.82 -21.40 2.99
CA LEU A 174 9.83 -19.93 3.12
C LEU A 174 11.22 -19.36 2.81
N VAL A 175 12.31 -19.99 3.26
CA VAL A 175 13.69 -19.57 2.91
C VAL A 175 13.87 -19.50 1.40
N LYS A 176 13.44 -20.54 0.67
CA LYS A 176 13.52 -20.57 -0.79
C LYS A 176 12.68 -19.48 -1.45
N LEU A 177 11.46 -19.25 -0.92
CA LEU A 177 10.57 -18.20 -1.41
C LEU A 177 11.21 -16.82 -1.22
N LEU A 178 11.71 -16.51 -0.02
CA LEU A 178 12.39 -15.25 0.27
C LEU A 178 13.59 -15.01 -0.63
N ALA A 179 14.43 -16.04 -0.83
CA ALA A 179 15.58 -15.96 -1.75
C ALA A 179 15.15 -15.68 -3.21
N ALA A 180 14.05 -16.26 -3.66
CA ALA A 180 13.51 -16.00 -5.00
C ALA A 180 12.89 -14.59 -5.14
N LEU A 181 12.36 -14.02 -4.05
CA LEU A 181 11.76 -12.69 -4.04
C LEU A 181 12.81 -11.57 -3.87
N ALA A 182 13.96 -11.84 -3.28
CA ALA A 182 15.05 -10.89 -3.06
C ALA A 182 15.86 -10.55 -4.34
N GLN A 183 15.78 -11.37 -5.39
CA GLN A 183 16.45 -11.17 -6.69
C GLN A 183 15.68 -10.16 -7.56
#